data_c252f8408a890808e357ae4617159c6a
#
_entry.id   c252f8408a890808e357ae4617159c6a
#
_cell.length_a   1.000
_cell.length_b   1.000
_cell.length_c   1.000
_cell.angle_alpha   90.00
_cell.angle_beta   90.00
_cell.angle_gamma   90.00
#
_symmetry.space_group_name_H-M   'P 1'
#
loop_
_entity.id
_entity.type
_entity.pdbx_description
1 polymer ?
#
loop_
_entity_poly.entity_id
_entity_poly.type
_entity_poly.pdbx_seq_one_letter_code
_entity_poly.pdbx_strand_id
1 'polypeptide(L)'
;NARTYMMKTHQFIGIMGHDGTCKSAIVLDAFEKDEAKPEDSTLHVVDFDGGGGMLNSAIYKNENIRSWNPWVMGHDRTAHNYPDTHERIMKIMRYLISEAEAGNPVWGCLLSGIDSWLEICNHNMRIVDLGMAKDAIQSADYSGSGMEKIKSQTAWGMRNARFHQLTRLSRDLVRLGVRVFWETHMTIANFSYKSGPVDEWKPAWEKKMNGYLPTIIHMQETQEHNDEGELEKTVFTASYTKCKTNPNLVNQSRIVFVTRPDGDYTWNGLPDLYDGTL
;
A
#
# COMPACT_ATOMS: atom_id res chain seq x y z
N ASN A 1 -4.23 11.70 37.07
CA ASN A 1 -4.32 12.43 35.81
C ASN A 1 -4.79 11.46 34.73
N ALA A 2 -6.13 11.36 34.59
CA ALA A 2 -6.72 10.68 33.43
C ALA A 2 -6.42 11.57 32.19
N ARG A 3 -5.43 11.19 31.38
CA ARG A 3 -5.31 11.72 30.03
C ARG A 3 -6.59 11.31 29.30
N THR A 4 -7.45 12.27 29.03
CA THR A 4 -8.55 12.10 28.08
C THR A 4 -7.91 11.71 26.75
N TYR A 5 -7.91 10.43 26.44
CA TYR A 5 -7.58 9.97 25.09
C TYR A 5 -8.70 10.52 24.20
N MET A 6 -8.44 11.65 23.56
CA MET A 6 -9.20 11.98 22.36
C MET A 6 -9.06 10.76 21.45
N MET A 7 -10.18 10.15 21.07
CA MET A 7 -10.19 9.06 20.10
C MET A 7 -9.53 9.60 18.82
N LYS A 8 -8.24 9.32 18.68
CA LYS A 8 -7.56 9.55 17.40
C LYS A 8 -8.30 8.68 16.38
N THR A 9 -8.76 9.28 15.33
CA THR A 9 -9.39 8.58 14.21
C THR A 9 -8.49 7.44 13.78
N HIS A 10 -8.93 6.21 13.99
CA HIS A 10 -8.17 5.01 13.66
C HIS A 10 -8.15 4.82 12.15
N GLN A 11 -7.16 5.40 11.49
CA GLN A 11 -7.06 5.37 10.04
C GLN A 11 -6.27 4.15 9.57
N PHE A 12 -6.99 3.18 9.01
CA PHE A 12 -6.43 2.08 8.24
C PHE A 12 -6.97 2.17 6.82
N ILE A 13 -6.17 2.69 5.91
CA ILE A 13 -6.59 3.11 4.57
C ILE A 13 -5.89 2.25 3.53
N GLY A 14 -6.67 1.68 2.61
CA GLY A 14 -6.15 1.08 1.37
C GLY A 14 -6.20 2.09 0.23
N ILE A 15 -5.11 2.20 -0.51
CA ILE A 15 -4.99 3.05 -1.68
C ILE A 15 -4.65 2.15 -2.86
N MET A 16 -5.50 2.12 -3.88
CA MET A 16 -5.31 1.29 -5.07
C MET A 16 -5.32 2.17 -6.32
N GLY A 17 -4.61 1.76 -7.35
CA GLY A 17 -4.55 2.47 -8.64
C GLY A 17 -3.45 1.92 -9.53
N HIS A 18 -3.44 2.33 -10.79
CA HIS A 18 -2.36 2.00 -11.72
C HIS A 18 -1.04 2.68 -11.33
N ASP A 19 0.05 2.29 -11.98
CA ASP A 19 1.33 2.97 -11.83
C ASP A 19 1.19 4.45 -12.21
N GLY A 20 1.95 5.31 -11.51
CA GLY A 20 1.95 6.74 -11.78
C GLY A 20 0.74 7.52 -11.29
N THR A 21 -0.26 6.89 -10.66
CA THR A 21 -1.50 7.57 -10.22
C THR A 21 -1.39 8.32 -8.89
N CYS A 22 -0.22 8.79 -8.51
CA CYS A 22 0.03 9.65 -7.33
C CYS A 22 -0.29 9.02 -5.97
N LYS A 23 -0.38 7.69 -5.86
CA LYS A 23 -0.75 6.98 -4.62
C LYS A 23 0.12 7.37 -3.42
N SER A 24 1.44 7.19 -3.53
CA SER A 24 2.38 7.55 -2.45
C SER A 24 2.41 9.06 -2.22
N ALA A 25 2.30 9.86 -3.29
CA ALA A 25 2.39 11.31 -3.21
C ALA A 25 1.32 11.92 -2.31
N ILE A 26 0.07 11.42 -2.35
CA ILE A 26 -1.01 11.95 -1.49
C ILE A 26 -0.76 11.68 0.00
N VAL A 27 -0.05 10.59 0.35
CA VAL A 27 0.28 10.27 1.75
C VAL A 27 1.43 11.14 2.25
N LEU A 28 2.47 11.33 1.42
CA LEU A 28 3.59 12.20 1.76
C LEU A 28 3.12 13.65 1.90
N ASP A 29 2.31 14.14 0.96
CA ASP A 29 1.72 15.48 1.00
C ASP A 29 0.83 15.68 2.24
N ALA A 30 0.02 14.68 2.59
CA ALA A 30 -0.80 14.73 3.79
C ALA A 30 0.04 14.83 5.07
N PHE A 31 1.17 14.11 5.12
CA PHE A 31 2.11 14.26 6.23
C PHE A 31 2.71 15.67 6.31
N GLU A 32 3.12 16.23 5.18
CA GLU A 32 3.68 17.59 5.13
C GLU A 32 2.66 18.64 5.62
N LYS A 33 1.43 18.54 5.14
CA LYS A 33 0.38 19.54 5.36
C LYS A 33 -0.41 19.40 6.65
N ASP A 34 -0.26 18.30 7.38
CA ASP A 34 -0.94 18.12 8.67
C ASP A 34 -0.34 19.05 9.75
N GLU A 35 -0.88 20.24 9.87
CA GLU A 35 -0.47 21.23 10.88
C GLU A 35 -0.80 20.80 12.32
N ALA A 36 -1.70 19.83 12.49
CA ALA A 36 -2.08 19.32 13.82
C ALA A 36 -1.10 18.27 14.35
N LYS A 37 -0.15 17.77 13.51
CA LYS A 37 0.86 16.81 13.98
C LYS A 37 1.89 17.46 14.90
N PRO A 38 2.42 16.75 15.90
CA PRO A 38 3.61 17.19 16.64
C PRO A 38 4.79 17.47 15.69
N GLU A 39 5.63 18.46 16.02
CA GLU A 39 6.72 18.93 15.17
C GLU A 39 7.75 17.83 14.84
N ASP A 40 8.01 16.93 15.79
CA ASP A 40 8.96 15.83 15.68
C ASP A 40 8.30 14.51 15.17
N SER A 41 7.07 14.61 14.65
CA SER A 41 6.35 13.45 14.11
C SER A 41 7.06 12.86 12.91
N THR A 42 7.01 11.52 12.80
CA THR A 42 7.63 10.78 11.70
C THR A 42 6.61 10.02 10.86
N LEU A 43 6.81 10.02 9.55
CA LEU A 43 6.17 9.12 8.61
C LEU A 43 7.17 8.03 8.20
N HIS A 44 6.80 6.77 8.40
CA HIS A 44 7.61 5.64 7.97
C HIS A 44 7.06 5.03 6.68
N VAL A 45 7.90 4.92 5.66
CA VAL A 45 7.58 4.34 4.37
C VAL A 45 8.30 3.00 4.24
N VAL A 46 7.57 1.89 4.27
CA VAL A 46 8.11 0.57 3.91
C VAL A 46 7.94 0.42 2.41
N ASP A 47 9.02 0.62 1.70
CA ASP A 47 9.03 0.89 0.28
C ASP A 47 9.47 -0.33 -0.53
N PHE A 48 8.50 -1.09 -1.06
CA PHE A 48 8.76 -2.29 -1.84
C PHE A 48 9.18 -2.00 -3.28
N ASP A 49 8.71 -0.89 -3.85
CA ASP A 49 8.91 -0.51 -5.25
C ASP A 49 9.87 0.67 -5.46
N GLY A 50 10.30 1.31 -4.38
CA GLY A 50 11.23 2.44 -4.41
C GLY A 50 10.57 3.79 -4.65
N GLY A 51 9.26 3.83 -4.91
CA GLY A 51 8.56 5.05 -5.29
C GLY A 51 8.47 6.09 -4.19
N GLY A 52 8.17 5.68 -2.97
CA GLY A 52 8.04 6.57 -1.82
C GLY A 52 9.36 7.24 -1.42
N GLY A 53 10.45 6.47 -1.40
CA GLY A 53 11.79 6.99 -1.11
C GLY A 53 12.30 7.96 -2.18
N MET A 54 12.03 7.68 -3.44
CA MET A 54 12.37 8.59 -4.55
C MET A 54 11.60 9.91 -4.46
N LEU A 55 10.30 9.87 -4.18
CA LEU A 55 9.47 11.07 -4.02
C LEU A 55 9.98 11.94 -2.88
N ASN A 56 10.31 11.35 -1.73
CA ASN A 56 10.87 12.13 -0.63
C ASN A 56 12.21 12.77 -1.01
N SER A 57 13.12 12.02 -1.61
CA SER A 57 14.43 12.52 -2.02
C SER A 57 14.37 13.64 -3.05
N ALA A 58 13.45 13.54 -3.99
CA ALA A 58 13.35 14.48 -5.11
C ALA A 58 12.52 15.73 -4.77
N ILE A 59 11.42 15.58 -4.05
CA ILE A 59 10.40 16.62 -3.88
C ILE A 59 10.37 17.15 -2.45
N TYR A 60 10.05 16.28 -1.48
CA TYR A 60 9.77 16.73 -0.11
C TYR A 60 11.04 17.03 0.69
N LYS A 61 12.10 16.23 0.54
CA LYS A 61 13.39 16.38 1.23
C LYS A 61 13.24 16.49 2.76
N ASN A 62 12.25 15.81 3.30
CA ASN A 62 11.91 15.87 4.71
C ASN A 62 12.58 14.71 5.46
N GLU A 63 13.41 15.02 6.45
CA GLU A 63 14.13 14.03 7.26
C GLU A 63 13.20 13.21 8.17
N ASN A 64 12.01 13.71 8.46
CA ASN A 64 10.99 13.02 9.24
C ASN A 64 10.21 11.99 8.39
N ILE A 65 10.40 11.94 7.07
CA ILE A 65 9.95 10.87 6.20
C ILE A 65 11.05 9.82 6.09
N ARG A 66 10.90 8.72 6.83
CA ARG A 66 11.90 7.65 6.94
C ARG A 66 11.56 6.48 6.03
N SER A 67 12.32 6.30 4.96
CA SER A 67 12.14 5.18 4.03
C SER A 67 12.91 3.93 4.46
N TRP A 68 12.26 2.78 4.42
CA TRP A 68 12.81 1.47 4.75
C TRP A 68 12.78 0.59 3.49
N ASN A 69 13.94 0.19 3.00
CA ASN A 69 14.01 -0.85 1.98
C ASN A 69 13.82 -2.22 2.66
N PRO A 70 12.71 -2.94 2.40
CA PRO A 70 12.43 -4.23 3.03
C PRO A 70 13.23 -5.39 2.43
N TRP A 71 13.73 -5.23 1.20
CA TRP A 71 14.35 -6.30 0.45
C TRP A 71 15.68 -6.75 1.04
N VAL A 72 15.87 -8.05 1.15
CA VAL A 72 17.12 -8.70 1.48
C VAL A 72 17.60 -9.49 0.28
N MET A 73 18.81 -9.22 -0.19
CA MET A 73 19.42 -9.95 -1.29
C MET A 73 19.99 -11.28 -0.81
N GLY A 74 19.92 -12.29 -1.66
CA GLY A 74 20.65 -13.56 -1.44
C GLY A 74 22.17 -13.35 -1.44
N HIS A 75 22.92 -14.36 -1.01
CA HIS A 75 24.39 -14.29 -0.90
C HIS A 75 25.09 -13.96 -2.23
N ASP A 76 24.56 -14.46 -3.33
CA ASP A 76 25.07 -14.21 -4.70
C ASP A 76 24.59 -12.89 -5.30
N ARG A 77 23.69 -12.18 -4.61
CA ARG A 77 23.05 -10.94 -5.08
C ARG A 77 22.30 -11.04 -6.41
N THR A 78 21.97 -12.24 -6.85
CA THR A 78 21.22 -12.48 -8.10
C THR A 78 19.73 -12.54 -7.89
N ALA A 79 19.27 -12.85 -6.67
CA ALA A 79 17.85 -12.97 -6.33
C ALA A 79 17.56 -12.45 -4.92
N HIS A 80 16.29 -12.14 -4.66
CA HIS A 80 15.83 -11.78 -3.32
C HIS A 80 15.79 -13.01 -2.39
N ASN A 81 16.17 -12.79 -1.13
CA ASN A 81 15.94 -13.75 -0.06
C ASN A 81 14.58 -13.48 0.59
N TYR A 82 13.55 -14.15 0.10
CA TYR A 82 12.18 -13.94 0.57
C TYR A 82 11.95 -14.25 2.05
N PRO A 83 12.52 -15.33 2.64
CA PRO A 83 12.44 -15.57 4.09
C PRO A 83 12.99 -14.42 4.92
N ASP A 84 14.19 -13.95 4.61
CA ASP A 84 14.83 -12.87 5.35
C ASP A 84 14.12 -11.52 5.11
N THR A 85 13.62 -11.29 3.89
CA THR A 85 12.77 -10.14 3.57
C THR A 85 11.50 -10.13 4.41
N HIS A 86 10.81 -11.25 4.51
CA HIS A 86 9.63 -11.39 5.37
C HIS A 86 9.96 -11.05 6.83
N GLU A 87 11.04 -11.61 7.36
CA GLU A 87 11.45 -11.36 8.75
C GLU A 87 11.82 -9.89 8.97
N ARG A 88 12.51 -9.27 8.01
CA ARG A 88 12.86 -7.85 8.06
C ARG A 88 11.62 -6.96 8.15
N ILE A 89 10.60 -7.22 7.34
CA ILE A 89 9.33 -6.48 7.39
C ILE A 89 8.68 -6.64 8.76
N MET A 90 8.64 -7.87 9.30
CA MET A 90 8.09 -8.09 10.63
C MET A 90 8.88 -7.35 11.72
N LYS A 91 10.20 -7.25 11.60
CA LYS A 91 11.05 -6.47 12.52
C LYS A 91 10.75 -4.97 12.41
N ILE A 92 10.65 -4.43 11.20
CA ILE A 92 10.28 -3.02 10.99
C ILE A 92 8.94 -2.71 11.65
N MET A 93 7.92 -3.51 11.40
CA MET A 93 6.59 -3.28 11.96
C MET A 93 6.57 -3.35 13.49
N ARG A 94 7.31 -4.30 14.10
CA ARG A 94 7.43 -4.40 15.56
C ARG A 94 8.22 -3.22 16.14
N TYR A 95 9.24 -2.74 15.45
CA TYR A 95 9.96 -1.53 15.83
C TYR A 95 9.02 -0.32 15.86
N LEU A 96 8.19 -0.12 14.82
CA LEU A 96 7.23 0.98 14.79
C LEU A 96 6.19 0.89 15.93
N ILE A 97 5.74 -0.31 16.27
CA ILE A 97 4.86 -0.54 17.41
C ILE A 97 5.58 -0.12 18.71
N SER A 98 6.83 -0.54 18.91
CA SER A 98 7.59 -0.17 20.11
C SER A 98 7.85 1.33 20.21
N GLU A 99 8.09 2.02 19.11
CA GLU A 99 8.21 3.49 19.08
C GLU A 99 6.89 4.16 19.53
N ALA A 100 5.77 3.71 18.97
CA ALA A 100 4.46 4.25 19.31
C ALA A 100 4.07 3.95 20.77
N GLU A 101 4.39 2.76 21.30
CA GLU A 101 4.19 2.38 22.70
C GLU A 101 5.05 3.21 23.65
N ALA A 102 6.27 3.54 23.25
CA ALA A 102 7.17 4.43 23.99
C ALA A 102 6.70 5.89 23.99
N GLY A 103 5.68 6.23 23.21
CA GLY A 103 5.13 7.58 23.10
C GLY A 103 5.85 8.47 22.10
N ASN A 104 6.74 7.91 21.27
CA ASN A 104 7.35 8.64 20.17
C ASN A 104 6.29 9.01 19.14
N PRO A 105 6.33 10.22 18.56
CA PRO A 105 5.26 10.70 17.69
C PRO A 105 5.37 10.10 16.28
N VAL A 106 4.89 8.87 16.11
CA VAL A 106 4.75 8.23 14.80
C VAL A 106 3.43 8.69 14.18
N TRP A 107 3.50 9.58 13.18
CA TRP A 107 2.32 10.08 12.47
C TRP A 107 1.65 8.99 11.64
N GLY A 108 2.46 8.18 10.94
CA GLY A 108 1.92 7.15 10.08
C GLY A 108 2.96 6.16 9.57
N CYS A 109 2.41 5.08 8.98
CA CYS A 109 3.16 4.04 8.28
C CYS A 109 2.53 3.81 6.91
N LEU A 110 3.28 4.05 5.85
CA LEU A 110 2.93 3.72 4.47
C LEU A 110 3.64 2.42 4.06
N LEU A 111 2.86 1.43 3.64
CA LEU A 111 3.34 0.21 3.00
C LEU A 111 3.12 0.37 1.50
N SER A 112 4.13 0.86 0.79
CA SER A 112 4.09 1.15 -0.65
C SER A 112 4.41 -0.11 -1.45
N GLY A 113 3.52 -0.52 -2.38
CA GLY A 113 3.69 -1.74 -3.18
C GLY A 113 3.34 -3.02 -2.42
N ILE A 114 2.21 -3.06 -1.68
CA ILE A 114 1.80 -4.21 -0.86
C ILE A 114 1.49 -5.48 -1.67
N ASP A 115 1.34 -5.39 -2.97
CA ASP A 115 1.29 -6.51 -3.90
C ASP A 115 2.56 -7.37 -3.81
N SER A 116 3.74 -6.75 -3.68
CA SER A 116 4.99 -7.46 -3.41
C SER A 116 4.98 -8.26 -2.11
N TRP A 117 4.24 -7.80 -1.09
CA TRP A 117 4.05 -8.59 0.13
C TRP A 117 3.31 -9.91 -0.13
N LEU A 118 2.31 -9.90 -1.00
CA LEU A 118 1.61 -11.11 -1.39
C LEU A 118 2.54 -12.10 -2.10
N GLU A 119 3.44 -11.59 -2.94
CA GLU A 119 4.48 -12.38 -3.60
C GLU A 119 5.45 -12.98 -2.59
N ILE A 120 5.96 -12.19 -1.64
CA ILE A 120 6.82 -12.65 -0.55
C ILE A 120 6.14 -13.78 0.24
N CYS A 121 4.86 -13.66 0.55
CA CYS A 121 4.09 -14.70 1.23
C CYS A 121 3.96 -15.98 0.40
N ASN A 122 3.77 -15.85 -0.92
CA ASN A 122 3.73 -16.99 -1.84
C ASN A 122 5.06 -17.74 -1.88
N HIS A 123 6.17 -17.03 -2.03
CA HIS A 123 7.50 -17.63 -2.06
C HIS A 123 7.85 -18.30 -0.73
N ASN A 124 7.56 -17.64 0.40
CA ASN A 124 7.78 -18.23 1.72
C ASN A 124 6.95 -19.50 1.96
N MET A 125 5.70 -19.52 1.53
CA MET A 125 4.89 -20.73 1.60
C MET A 125 5.55 -21.87 0.83
N ARG A 126 6.05 -21.63 -0.37
CA ARG A 126 6.69 -22.66 -1.21
C ARG A 126 8.01 -23.13 -0.63
N ILE A 127 8.89 -22.21 -0.24
CA ILE A 127 10.24 -22.52 0.22
C ILE A 127 10.22 -23.05 1.66
N VAL A 128 9.56 -22.34 2.58
CA VAL A 128 9.65 -22.63 4.01
C VAL A 128 8.63 -23.69 4.43
N ASP A 129 7.36 -23.52 4.02
CA ASP A 129 6.29 -24.39 4.51
C ASP A 129 6.18 -25.69 3.71
N LEU A 130 6.45 -25.66 2.41
CA LEU A 130 6.35 -26.82 1.53
C LEU A 130 7.70 -27.44 1.17
N GLY A 131 8.83 -26.83 1.58
CA GLY A 131 10.17 -27.36 1.35
C GLY A 131 10.55 -27.48 -0.13
N MET A 132 9.95 -26.69 -1.01
CA MET A 132 10.26 -26.72 -2.44
C MET A 132 11.66 -26.20 -2.72
N ALA A 133 12.40 -26.86 -3.62
CA ALA A 133 13.71 -26.37 -4.03
C ALA A 133 13.58 -25.00 -4.75
N LYS A 134 14.51 -24.09 -4.47
CA LYS A 134 14.52 -22.73 -5.06
C LYS A 134 14.50 -22.76 -6.59
N ASP A 135 15.24 -23.67 -7.19
CA ASP A 135 15.34 -23.82 -8.66
C ASP A 135 14.01 -24.26 -9.29
N ALA A 136 13.23 -25.08 -8.58
CA ALA A 136 11.91 -25.49 -9.04
C ALA A 136 10.89 -24.35 -9.01
N ILE A 137 11.14 -23.32 -8.20
CA ILE A 137 10.27 -22.14 -8.10
C ILE A 137 10.55 -21.17 -9.23
N GLN A 138 11.83 -20.93 -9.56
CA GLN A 138 12.22 -20.02 -10.65
C GLN A 138 11.72 -20.49 -12.03
N SER A 139 11.71 -21.81 -12.27
CA SER A 139 11.19 -22.38 -13.53
C SER A 139 9.65 -22.38 -13.64
N ALA A 140 8.95 -22.24 -12.50
CA ALA A 140 7.49 -22.33 -12.41
C ALA A 140 6.77 -20.97 -12.50
N ASP A 141 7.47 -19.88 -12.20
CA ASP A 141 6.84 -18.58 -11.99
C ASP A 141 6.32 -17.90 -13.27
N TYR A 142 6.88 -18.21 -14.41
CA TYR A 142 6.51 -17.53 -15.65
C TYR A 142 5.58 -18.32 -16.59
N SER A 143 5.34 -19.59 -16.34
CA SER A 143 4.54 -20.43 -17.23
C SER A 143 3.13 -20.76 -16.73
N GLY A 144 2.75 -20.30 -15.55
CA GLY A 144 1.47 -20.68 -14.91
C GLY A 144 1.38 -22.14 -14.48
N SER A 145 2.27 -23.00 -14.96
CA SER A 145 2.23 -24.46 -14.73
C SER A 145 2.68 -24.89 -13.31
N GLY A 146 3.42 -24.03 -12.61
CA GLY A 146 3.83 -24.30 -11.22
C GLY A 146 2.70 -24.18 -10.20
N MET A 147 1.68 -23.39 -10.50
CA MET A 147 0.49 -23.21 -9.64
C MET A 147 -0.42 -24.44 -9.62
N GLU A 148 -0.43 -25.25 -10.67
CA GLU A 148 -1.24 -26.47 -10.75
C GLU A 148 -0.85 -27.54 -9.73
N LYS A 149 0.38 -27.52 -9.22
CA LYS A 149 0.89 -28.50 -8.26
C LYS A 149 0.51 -28.22 -6.81
N ILE A 150 0.07 -26.98 -6.49
CA ILE A 150 -0.40 -26.66 -5.14
C ILE A 150 -1.91 -26.93 -5.07
N LYS A 151 -2.28 -28.21 -5.04
CA LYS A 151 -3.70 -28.64 -5.01
C LYS A 151 -4.34 -28.54 -3.62
N SER A 152 -3.59 -28.24 -2.58
CA SER A 152 -4.06 -28.27 -1.21
C SER A 152 -4.57 -26.90 -0.75
N GLN A 153 -5.83 -26.82 -0.31
CA GLN A 153 -6.37 -25.64 0.37
C GLN A 153 -5.54 -25.25 1.61
N THR A 154 -4.89 -26.22 2.25
CA THR A 154 -4.00 -26.02 3.40
C THR A 154 -2.80 -25.15 3.04
N ALA A 155 -2.17 -25.36 1.88
CA ALA A 155 -1.05 -24.55 1.43
C ALA A 155 -1.43 -23.06 1.26
N TRP A 156 -2.57 -22.79 0.64
CA TRP A 156 -3.10 -21.42 0.53
C TRP A 156 -3.46 -20.82 1.89
N GLY A 157 -3.86 -21.65 2.86
CA GLY A 157 -4.07 -21.26 4.24
C GLY A 157 -2.79 -20.74 4.89
N MET A 158 -1.63 -21.38 4.65
CA MET A 158 -0.32 -20.98 5.15
C MET A 158 0.09 -19.60 4.59
N ARG A 159 -0.03 -19.40 3.27
CA ARG A 159 0.19 -18.10 2.63
C ARG A 159 -0.67 -17.00 3.27
N ASN A 160 -1.96 -17.26 3.39
CA ASN A 160 -2.90 -16.29 3.96
C ASN A 160 -2.60 -15.99 5.43
N ALA A 161 -2.18 -16.99 6.21
CA ALA A 161 -1.76 -16.80 7.58
C ALA A 161 -0.56 -15.83 7.68
N ARG A 162 0.44 -15.97 6.80
CA ARG A 162 1.58 -15.06 6.69
C ARG A 162 1.13 -13.66 6.28
N PHE A 163 0.28 -13.56 5.26
CA PHE A 163 -0.27 -12.28 4.81
C PHE A 163 -0.97 -11.54 5.96
N HIS A 164 -1.78 -12.24 6.73
CA HIS A 164 -2.51 -11.66 7.86
C HIS A 164 -1.65 -11.34 9.08
N GLN A 165 -0.39 -11.79 9.15
CA GLN A 165 0.53 -11.30 10.19
C GLN A 165 0.77 -9.80 10.04
N LEU A 166 1.04 -9.33 8.83
CA LEU A 166 1.21 -7.90 8.55
C LEU A 166 -0.08 -7.11 8.82
N THR A 167 -1.23 -7.68 8.45
CA THR A 167 -2.55 -7.06 8.76
C THR A 167 -2.75 -6.87 10.26
N ARG A 168 -2.33 -7.84 11.09
CA ARG A 168 -2.45 -7.72 12.56
C ARG A 168 -1.54 -6.63 13.09
N LEU A 169 -0.27 -6.60 12.71
CA LEU A 169 0.68 -5.55 13.12
C LEU A 169 0.21 -4.16 12.67
N SER A 170 -0.35 -4.04 11.47
CA SER A 170 -0.97 -2.80 10.99
C SER A 170 -2.12 -2.34 11.89
N ARG A 171 -2.97 -3.26 12.34
CA ARG A 171 -4.05 -2.96 13.28
C ARG A 171 -3.56 -2.58 14.66
N ASP A 172 -2.46 -3.18 15.11
CA ASP A 172 -1.87 -2.84 16.41
C ASP A 172 -1.31 -1.40 16.36
N LEU A 173 -0.66 -0.99 15.26
CA LEU A 173 -0.28 0.41 15.03
C LEU A 173 -1.49 1.35 15.06
N VAL A 174 -2.56 0.98 14.36
CA VAL A 174 -3.79 1.80 14.33
C VAL A 174 -4.38 1.96 15.73
N ARG A 175 -4.37 0.92 16.58
CA ARG A 175 -4.82 1.00 17.98
C ARG A 175 -3.99 1.97 18.82
N LEU A 176 -2.72 2.12 18.49
CA LEU A 176 -1.81 3.08 19.12
C LEU A 176 -1.97 4.51 18.55
N GLY A 177 -2.90 4.71 17.61
CA GLY A 177 -3.20 5.99 17.00
C GLY A 177 -2.30 6.36 15.82
N VAL A 178 -1.53 5.42 15.28
CA VAL A 178 -0.73 5.59 14.07
C VAL A 178 -1.62 5.37 12.85
N ARG A 179 -1.55 6.28 11.87
CA ARG A 179 -2.22 6.11 10.57
C ARG A 179 -1.49 5.03 9.77
N VAL A 180 -2.22 4.08 9.20
CA VAL A 180 -1.63 3.03 8.36
C VAL A 180 -2.22 3.07 6.97
N PHE A 181 -1.35 3.18 5.97
CA PHE A 181 -1.69 3.22 4.56
C PHE A 181 -1.13 1.98 3.87
N TRP A 182 -1.99 1.28 3.16
CA TRP A 182 -1.61 0.15 2.30
C TRP A 182 -1.83 0.54 0.85
N GLU A 183 -0.74 0.67 0.12
CA GLU A 183 -0.75 1.02 -1.29
C GLU A 183 -0.56 -0.22 -2.16
N THR A 184 -1.37 -0.38 -3.20
CA THR A 184 -1.28 -1.48 -4.14
C THR A 184 -1.55 -1.05 -5.57
N HIS A 185 -0.99 -1.79 -6.51
CA HIS A 185 -1.32 -1.67 -7.91
C HIS A 185 -2.63 -2.37 -8.25
N MET A 186 -3.19 -2.03 -9.40
CA MET A 186 -4.32 -2.74 -9.98
C MET A 186 -3.80 -3.87 -10.86
N THR A 187 -4.48 -5.00 -10.84
CA THR A 187 -4.20 -6.15 -11.70
C THR A 187 -5.46 -6.63 -12.38
N ILE A 188 -5.32 -7.23 -13.55
CA ILE A 188 -6.46 -7.80 -14.27
C ILE A 188 -6.85 -9.14 -13.63
N ALA A 189 -8.13 -9.32 -13.36
CA ALA A 189 -8.69 -10.61 -12.99
C ALA A 189 -8.86 -11.46 -14.25
N ASN A 190 -7.86 -12.26 -14.60
CA ASN A 190 -7.88 -13.05 -15.84
C ASN A 190 -8.92 -14.18 -15.86
N PHE A 191 -9.47 -14.55 -14.71
CA PHE A 191 -10.41 -15.68 -14.63
C PHE A 191 -11.38 -15.58 -13.45
N SER A 192 -12.66 -15.80 -13.72
CA SER A 192 -13.66 -16.07 -12.69
C SER A 192 -14.13 -17.52 -12.82
N TYR A 193 -14.12 -18.27 -11.72
CA TYR A 193 -14.67 -19.65 -11.68
C TYR A 193 -16.14 -19.75 -12.04
N LYS A 194 -16.87 -18.62 -12.02
CA LYS A 194 -18.30 -18.57 -12.31
C LYS A 194 -18.63 -18.11 -13.73
N SER A 195 -17.80 -17.24 -14.32
CA SER A 195 -18.10 -16.56 -15.60
C SER A 195 -17.01 -16.67 -16.67
N GLY A 196 -15.92 -17.42 -16.41
CA GLY A 196 -14.81 -17.53 -17.36
C GLY A 196 -13.89 -16.31 -17.37
N PRO A 197 -13.24 -15.98 -18.50
CA PRO A 197 -12.35 -14.82 -18.62
C PRO A 197 -13.10 -13.52 -18.29
N VAL A 198 -12.53 -12.70 -17.42
CA VAL A 198 -13.11 -11.41 -17.00
C VAL A 198 -12.00 -10.36 -17.07
N ASP A 199 -12.17 -9.36 -17.90
CA ASP A 199 -11.28 -8.18 -17.96
C ASP A 199 -11.69 -7.16 -16.89
N GLU A 200 -11.68 -7.57 -15.63
CA GLU A 200 -12.00 -6.71 -14.50
C GLU A 200 -10.75 -6.34 -13.73
N TRP A 201 -10.53 -5.06 -13.55
CA TRP A 201 -9.45 -4.54 -12.74
C TRP A 201 -9.76 -4.72 -11.25
N LYS A 202 -8.81 -5.24 -10.50
CA LYS A 202 -8.90 -5.42 -9.05
C LYS A 202 -7.59 -5.04 -8.37
N PRO A 203 -7.64 -4.67 -7.08
CA PRO A 203 -6.41 -4.45 -6.31
C PRO A 203 -5.61 -5.76 -6.19
N ALA A 204 -4.29 -5.64 -6.28
CA ALA A 204 -3.36 -6.78 -6.25
C ALA A 204 -3.03 -7.29 -4.84
N TRP A 205 -3.85 -7.00 -3.84
CA TRP A 205 -3.74 -7.59 -2.49
C TRP A 205 -4.60 -8.84 -2.31
N GLU A 206 -4.49 -9.48 -1.15
CA GLU A 206 -5.32 -10.63 -0.81
C GLU A 206 -6.81 -10.22 -0.73
N LYS A 207 -7.70 -11.02 -1.32
CA LYS A 207 -9.13 -10.71 -1.50
C LYS A 207 -9.86 -10.28 -0.23
N LYS A 208 -9.52 -10.87 0.92
CA LYS A 208 -10.16 -10.55 2.21
C LYS A 208 -9.79 -9.17 2.73
N MET A 209 -8.73 -8.53 2.18
CA MET A 209 -8.33 -7.19 2.60
C MET A 209 -9.43 -6.16 2.40
N ASN A 210 -10.24 -6.27 1.36
CA ASN A 210 -11.39 -5.40 1.16
C ASN A 210 -12.37 -5.41 2.35
N GLY A 211 -12.43 -6.53 3.08
CA GLY A 211 -13.21 -6.64 4.32
C GLY A 211 -12.53 -5.99 5.54
N TYR A 212 -11.20 -6.04 5.60
CA TYR A 212 -10.41 -5.56 6.74
C TYR A 212 -10.16 -4.06 6.73
N LEU A 213 -10.00 -3.46 5.55
CA LEU A 213 -9.78 -2.02 5.40
C LEU A 213 -11.09 -1.26 5.64
N PRO A 214 -11.15 -0.33 6.62
CA PRO A 214 -12.32 0.51 6.82
C PRO A 214 -12.51 1.54 5.72
N THR A 215 -11.42 2.04 5.13
CA THR A 215 -11.43 3.00 4.02
C THR A 215 -10.63 2.47 2.84
N ILE A 216 -11.16 2.61 1.62
CA ILE A 216 -10.49 2.26 0.37
C ILE A 216 -10.66 3.42 -0.60
N ILE A 217 -9.52 3.91 -1.10
CA ILE A 217 -9.41 4.98 -2.09
C ILE A 217 -8.91 4.37 -3.39
N HIS A 218 -9.57 4.67 -4.48
CA HIS A 218 -9.15 4.32 -5.83
C HIS A 218 -8.61 5.55 -6.54
N MET A 219 -7.33 5.52 -6.86
CA MET A 219 -6.64 6.54 -7.63
C MET A 219 -6.78 6.23 -9.11
N GLN A 220 -7.27 7.18 -9.88
CA GLN A 220 -7.55 7.03 -11.30
C GLN A 220 -6.92 8.17 -12.08
N GLU A 221 -6.49 7.88 -13.29
CA GLU A 221 -6.04 8.83 -14.30
C GLU A 221 -7.08 8.91 -15.40
N THR A 222 -7.39 10.12 -15.84
CA THR A 222 -8.26 10.39 -16.98
C THR A 222 -7.62 11.43 -17.88
N GLN A 223 -7.51 11.12 -19.16
CA GLN A 223 -7.02 12.05 -20.17
C GLN A 223 -8.20 12.76 -20.83
N GLU A 224 -8.16 14.08 -20.83
CA GLU A 224 -9.14 14.93 -21.51
C GLU A 224 -8.50 15.50 -22.78
N HIS A 225 -9.26 15.45 -23.87
CA HIS A 225 -8.83 15.89 -25.20
C HIS A 225 -9.73 17.05 -25.67
N ASN A 226 -9.15 17.97 -26.46
CA ASN A 226 -9.88 19.04 -27.09
C ASN A 226 -10.71 18.53 -28.29
N ASP A 227 -11.48 19.41 -28.91
CA ASP A 227 -12.34 19.08 -30.06
C ASP A 227 -11.53 18.59 -31.31
N GLU A 228 -10.22 18.87 -31.34
CA GLU A 228 -9.29 18.44 -32.38
C GLU A 228 -8.66 17.10 -32.08
N GLY A 229 -8.95 16.53 -30.91
CA GLY A 229 -8.42 15.22 -30.45
C GLY A 229 -7.03 15.30 -29.83
N GLU A 230 -6.49 16.48 -29.58
CA GLU A 230 -5.21 16.67 -28.90
C GLU A 230 -5.40 16.62 -27.38
N LEU A 231 -4.39 16.07 -26.68
CA LEU A 231 -4.41 16.01 -25.21
C LEU A 231 -4.44 17.44 -24.63
N GLU A 232 -5.51 17.79 -23.92
CA GLU A 232 -5.64 19.06 -23.23
C GLU A 232 -5.07 19.01 -21.82
N LYS A 233 -5.44 17.96 -21.06
CA LYS A 233 -4.95 17.74 -19.70
C LYS A 233 -5.09 16.29 -19.27
N THR A 234 -4.29 15.91 -18.29
CA THR A 234 -4.44 14.65 -17.55
C THR A 234 -4.88 14.96 -16.12
N VAL A 235 -5.98 14.35 -15.70
CA VAL A 235 -6.60 14.58 -14.39
C VAL A 235 -6.48 13.32 -13.54
N PHE A 236 -5.90 13.47 -12.36
CA PHE A 236 -5.78 12.39 -11.37
C PHE A 236 -6.82 12.61 -10.27
N THR A 237 -7.63 11.60 -10.04
CA THR A 237 -8.72 11.64 -9.07
C THR A 237 -8.59 10.55 -8.01
N ALA A 238 -8.99 10.88 -6.78
CA ALA A 238 -9.17 9.94 -5.69
C ALA A 238 -10.67 9.69 -5.49
N SER A 239 -11.11 8.45 -5.66
CA SER A 239 -12.51 8.05 -5.48
C SER A 239 -12.66 7.13 -4.27
N TYR A 240 -13.60 7.42 -3.37
CA TYR A 240 -13.85 6.61 -2.19
C TYR A 240 -14.76 5.44 -2.53
N THR A 241 -14.20 4.25 -2.70
CA THR A 241 -14.98 3.02 -2.95
C THR A 241 -15.53 2.42 -1.66
N LYS A 242 -14.96 2.81 -0.51
CA LYS A 242 -15.39 2.42 0.82
C LYS A 242 -14.90 3.45 1.85
N CYS A 243 -15.77 3.84 2.76
CA CYS A 243 -15.40 4.62 3.94
C CYS A 243 -16.38 4.34 5.08
N LYS A 244 -15.94 3.56 6.09
CA LYS A 244 -16.77 3.22 7.25
C LYS A 244 -16.84 4.33 8.29
N THR A 245 -15.80 5.16 8.37
CA THR A 245 -15.72 6.28 9.30
C THR A 245 -16.60 7.44 8.85
N ASN A 246 -16.69 7.68 7.53
CA ASN A 246 -17.54 8.70 6.94
C ASN A 246 -18.27 8.15 5.68
N PRO A 247 -19.44 7.52 5.84
CA PRO A 247 -20.19 6.94 4.72
C PRO A 247 -20.59 7.95 3.63
N ASN A 248 -20.63 9.24 3.95
CA ASN A 248 -20.97 10.28 2.97
C ASN A 248 -19.89 10.47 1.89
N LEU A 249 -18.66 10.00 2.14
CA LEU A 249 -17.59 10.04 1.15
C LEU A 249 -17.71 8.94 0.10
N VAL A 250 -18.44 7.86 0.37
CA VAL A 250 -18.57 6.74 -0.57
C VAL A 250 -19.14 7.23 -1.90
N ASN A 251 -18.48 6.86 -2.99
CA ASN A 251 -18.73 7.31 -4.36
C ASN A 251 -18.45 8.82 -4.63
N GLN A 252 -17.84 9.52 -3.68
CA GLN A 252 -17.30 10.85 -3.98
C GLN A 252 -15.91 10.76 -4.55
N SER A 253 -15.57 11.71 -5.42
CA SER A 253 -14.25 11.86 -6.02
C SER A 253 -13.66 13.23 -5.72
N ARG A 254 -12.33 13.29 -5.61
CA ARG A 254 -11.53 14.51 -5.43
C ARG A 254 -10.51 14.61 -6.55
N ILE A 255 -10.38 15.77 -7.16
CA ILE A 255 -9.25 16.03 -8.08
C ILE A 255 -8.01 16.26 -7.22
N VAL A 256 -7.02 15.39 -7.38
CA VAL A 256 -5.76 15.41 -6.64
C VAL A 256 -4.68 16.18 -7.38
N PHE A 257 -4.57 15.92 -8.68
CA PHE A 257 -3.53 16.49 -9.51
C PHE A 257 -4.03 16.69 -10.94
N VAL A 258 -3.63 17.77 -11.56
CA VAL A 258 -3.88 18.06 -12.97
C VAL A 258 -2.57 18.46 -13.61
N THR A 259 -2.24 17.88 -14.75
CA THR A 259 -1.09 18.26 -15.57
C THR A 259 -1.50 18.53 -17.00
N ARG A 260 -0.78 19.43 -17.69
CA ARG A 260 -1.00 19.83 -19.07
C ARG A 260 0.23 19.58 -19.93
N PRO A 261 0.07 19.46 -21.26
CA PRO A 261 1.19 19.20 -22.16
C PRO A 261 2.27 20.30 -22.19
N ASP A 262 1.92 21.53 -21.84
CA ASP A 262 2.85 22.67 -21.72
C ASP A 262 3.74 22.63 -20.48
N GLY A 263 3.51 21.66 -19.59
CA GLY A 263 4.23 21.49 -18.34
C GLY A 263 3.57 22.18 -17.14
N ASP A 264 2.49 22.91 -17.35
CA ASP A 264 1.70 23.46 -16.25
C ASP A 264 1.02 22.36 -15.45
N TYR A 265 0.97 22.54 -14.14
CA TYR A 265 0.32 21.60 -13.26
C TYR A 265 -0.39 22.28 -12.07
N THR A 266 -1.36 21.58 -11.52
CA THR A 266 -2.04 21.96 -10.28
C THR A 266 -2.06 20.77 -9.34
N TRP A 267 -1.45 20.93 -8.16
CA TRP A 267 -1.47 19.94 -7.09
C TRP A 267 -2.43 20.35 -5.98
N ASN A 268 -3.49 19.58 -5.77
CA ASN A 268 -4.47 19.79 -4.70
C ASN A 268 -4.20 18.90 -3.48
N GLY A 269 -3.53 17.77 -3.69
CA GLY A 269 -3.38 16.72 -2.68
C GLY A 269 -4.71 16.07 -2.34
N LEU A 270 -4.77 15.46 -1.16
CA LEU A 270 -6.00 14.85 -0.62
C LEU A 270 -6.18 15.28 0.86
N PRO A 271 -6.76 16.47 1.11
CA PRO A 271 -6.94 17.02 2.45
C PRO A 271 -7.71 16.10 3.40
N ASP A 272 -8.66 15.32 2.87
CA ASP A 272 -9.44 14.35 3.65
C ASP A 272 -8.56 13.40 4.51
N LEU A 273 -7.26 13.23 4.16
CA LEU A 273 -6.33 12.37 4.91
C LEU A 273 -5.84 13.01 6.23
N TYR A 274 -5.94 14.33 6.39
CA TYR A 274 -5.36 15.03 7.55
C TYR A 274 -6.28 16.08 8.19
N ASP A 275 -7.35 16.51 7.54
CA ASP A 275 -8.25 17.58 8.01
C ASP A 275 -9.35 17.08 8.98
N GLY A 276 -9.38 15.79 9.29
CA GLY A 276 -10.37 15.19 10.18
C GLY A 276 -11.65 14.72 9.47
N THR A 277 -11.68 14.74 8.15
CA THR A 277 -12.81 14.24 7.34
C THR A 277 -12.94 12.72 7.40
N LEU A 278 -11.82 11.97 7.58
CA LEU A 278 -11.74 10.50 7.68
C LEU A 278 -11.72 10.00 9.12
#